data_602ec617f5bd7e37e29a0056240b4e2b
#
_entry.id   602ec617f5bd7e37e29a0056240b4e2b
#
_cell.length_a   1.000
_cell.length_b   1.000
_cell.length_c   1.000
_cell.angle_alpha   90.00
_cell.angle_beta   90.00
_cell.angle_gamma   90.00
#
_symmetry.space_group_name_H-M   'P 1'
#
loop_
_entity.id
_entity.type
_entity.pdbx_description
1 polymer ?
#
loop_
_entity_poly.entity_id
_entity_poly.type
_entity_poly.pdbx_seq_one_letter_code
_entity_poly.pdbx_strand_id
1 'polypeptide(L)'
;YSAELSEKIQRGQKENALKGKNNGGGVPLGYLLDKKAQKLVIDPTTAPLVVEVFEKYADGKSVRSIVEDFNARGLKTKRGQPFNINSFSSLLKNRKYIGEYRYQDVVIEGGVPAIVPEALFNRVQERMEKNRHAPAMAKAKEDYLLTTKLFCGKCERMMVGESGTSHTGDKHYYYKCAGAKRKLGCKKKSAKKDFIERAAVVLT
;
A
#
# COMPACT_ATOMS: atom_id res chain seq x y z
N TYR A 1 38.40 6.11 14.34
CA TYR A 1 38.44 6.66 12.95
C TYR A 1 37.14 6.45 12.21
N SER A 2 36.55 5.23 12.23
CA SER A 2 35.28 4.93 11.54
C SER A 2 34.06 5.61 12.19
N ALA A 3 34.00 5.67 13.52
CA ALA A 3 32.93 6.32 14.27
C ALA A 3 32.91 7.84 14.04
N GLU A 4 34.05 8.50 14.14
CA GLU A 4 34.19 9.96 13.93
C GLU A 4 33.84 10.37 12.50
N LEU A 5 34.20 9.55 11.50
CA LEU A 5 33.80 9.79 10.10
C LEU A 5 32.28 9.68 9.93
N SER A 6 31.65 8.66 10.55
CA SER A 6 30.20 8.48 10.54
C SER A 6 29.47 9.68 11.14
N GLU A 7 29.94 10.19 12.27
CA GLU A 7 29.35 11.38 12.91
C GLU A 7 29.48 12.64 12.07
N LYS A 8 30.62 12.86 11.43
CA LYS A 8 30.83 14.00 10.51
C LYS A 8 29.88 13.92 9.31
N ILE A 9 29.71 12.72 8.72
CA ILE A 9 28.77 12.50 7.62
C ILE A 9 27.33 12.79 8.06
N GLN A 10 26.90 12.26 9.21
CA GLN A 10 25.56 12.47 9.74
C GLN A 10 25.28 13.96 10.02
N ARG A 11 26.24 14.67 10.59
CA ARG A 11 26.13 16.12 10.83
C ARG A 11 25.95 16.89 9.51
N GLY A 12 26.80 16.63 8.52
CA GLY A 12 26.69 17.26 7.21
C GLY A 12 25.36 16.95 6.48
N GLN A 13 24.87 15.73 6.63
CA GLN A 13 23.56 15.34 6.09
C GLN A 13 22.42 16.06 6.81
N LYS A 14 22.49 16.22 8.13
CA LYS A 14 21.50 16.97 8.92
C LYS A 14 21.49 18.46 8.55
N GLU A 15 22.64 19.08 8.37
CA GLU A 15 22.74 20.46 7.89
C GLU A 15 22.17 20.64 6.48
N ASN A 16 22.44 19.70 5.57
CA ASN A 16 21.83 19.70 4.24
C ASN A 16 20.31 19.56 4.32
N ALA A 17 19.82 18.68 5.20
CA ALA A 17 18.41 18.49 5.43
C ALA A 17 17.72 19.77 5.90
N LEU A 18 18.31 20.50 6.86
CA LEU A 18 17.80 21.77 7.34
C LEU A 18 17.74 22.86 6.25
N LYS A 19 18.59 22.74 5.23
CA LYS A 19 18.59 23.62 4.04
C LYS A 19 17.65 23.10 2.93
N GLY A 20 16.89 22.04 3.15
CA GLY A 20 16.02 21.37 2.18
C GLY A 20 16.79 20.75 0.99
N LYS A 21 18.07 20.44 1.17
CA LYS A 21 18.88 19.79 0.15
C LYS A 21 18.66 18.29 0.13
N ASN A 22 18.74 17.69 -1.05
CA ASN A 22 18.61 16.24 -1.20
C ASN A 22 19.89 15.54 -0.69
N ASN A 23 19.76 14.72 0.31
CA ASN A 23 20.86 13.94 0.92
C ASN A 23 21.16 12.61 0.19
N GLY A 24 20.90 12.54 -1.10
CA GLY A 24 21.02 11.30 -1.86
C GLY A 24 19.72 10.50 -1.87
N GLY A 25 19.83 9.25 -2.30
CA GLY A 25 18.67 8.39 -2.53
C GLY A 25 18.07 8.58 -3.93
N GLY A 26 17.08 7.75 -4.26
CA GLY A 26 16.41 7.82 -5.56
C GLY A 26 15.55 9.06 -5.70
N VAL A 27 15.67 9.73 -6.83
CA VAL A 27 14.78 10.83 -7.20
C VAL A 27 13.40 10.26 -7.54
N PRO A 28 12.32 10.63 -6.84
CA PRO A 28 10.98 10.11 -7.11
C PRO A 28 10.51 10.42 -8.53
N LEU A 29 9.54 9.64 -9.03
CA LEU A 29 8.85 9.96 -10.28
C LEU A 29 8.22 11.36 -10.17
N GLY A 30 8.20 12.12 -11.23
CA GLY A 30 7.68 13.50 -11.24
C GLY A 30 8.69 14.55 -10.80
N TYR A 31 9.91 14.15 -10.37
CA TYR A 31 10.95 15.10 -9.99
C TYR A 31 12.26 14.87 -10.75
N LEU A 32 13.02 15.95 -10.91
CA LEU A 32 14.42 15.97 -11.30
C LEU A 32 15.26 16.51 -10.13
N LEU A 33 16.54 16.18 -10.11
CA LEU A 33 17.49 16.76 -9.17
C LEU A 33 18.24 17.91 -9.84
N ASP A 34 18.04 19.11 -9.36
CA ASP A 34 18.96 20.23 -9.67
C ASP A 34 20.29 19.96 -8.98
N LYS A 35 21.29 19.63 -9.77
CA LYS A 35 22.64 19.29 -9.27
C LYS A 35 23.36 20.50 -8.67
N LYS A 36 23.06 21.75 -9.07
CA LYS A 36 23.66 22.95 -8.53
C LYS A 36 23.09 23.31 -7.16
N ALA A 37 21.77 23.37 -7.07
CA ALA A 37 21.08 23.66 -5.82
C ALA A 37 20.95 22.45 -4.91
N GLN A 38 21.17 21.24 -5.42
CA GLN A 38 20.91 19.95 -4.73
C GLN A 38 19.47 19.82 -4.22
N LYS A 39 18.52 20.39 -4.96
CA LYS A 39 17.10 20.36 -4.63
C LYS A 39 16.29 19.61 -5.67
N LEU A 40 15.16 19.08 -5.24
CA LEU A 40 14.19 18.48 -6.16
C LEU A 40 13.41 19.58 -6.87
N VAL A 41 13.28 19.45 -8.19
CA VAL A 41 12.44 20.30 -9.05
C VAL A 41 11.43 19.44 -9.78
N ILE A 42 10.29 20.01 -10.16
CA ILE A 42 9.26 19.28 -10.89
C ILE A 42 9.77 18.92 -12.28
N ASP A 43 9.56 17.67 -12.67
CA ASP A 43 9.78 17.18 -14.02
C ASP A 43 8.48 17.32 -14.82
N PRO A 44 8.36 18.27 -15.76
CA PRO A 44 7.12 18.50 -16.50
C PRO A 44 6.68 17.31 -17.34
N THR A 45 7.59 16.40 -17.67
CA THR A 45 7.30 15.21 -18.47
C THR A 45 6.65 14.12 -17.63
N THR A 46 7.10 13.91 -16.39
CA THR A 46 6.65 12.78 -15.55
C THR A 46 5.74 13.22 -14.39
N ALA A 47 5.68 14.50 -14.04
CA ALA A 47 4.78 14.99 -13.00
C ALA A 47 3.28 14.74 -13.32
N PRO A 48 2.78 14.90 -14.57
CA PRO A 48 1.40 14.56 -14.90
C PRO A 48 1.07 13.10 -14.67
N LEU A 49 2.02 12.19 -14.87
CA LEU A 49 1.83 10.77 -14.60
C LEU A 49 1.61 10.49 -13.10
N VAL A 50 2.27 11.25 -12.23
CA VAL A 50 2.06 11.15 -10.78
C VAL A 50 0.65 11.57 -10.42
N VAL A 51 0.18 12.70 -10.93
CA VAL A 51 -1.20 13.19 -10.70
C VAL A 51 -2.20 12.13 -11.17
N GLU A 52 -2.03 11.59 -12.37
CA GLU A 52 -2.87 10.53 -12.94
C GLU A 52 -2.96 9.29 -12.04
N VAL A 53 -1.86 8.86 -11.41
CA VAL A 53 -1.86 7.72 -10.47
C VAL A 53 -2.72 8.04 -9.26
N PHE A 54 -2.60 9.23 -8.69
CA PHE A 54 -3.40 9.65 -7.53
C PHE A 54 -4.88 9.75 -7.86
N GLU A 55 -5.24 10.37 -8.98
CA GLU A 55 -6.63 10.50 -9.45
C GLU A 55 -7.26 9.13 -9.69
N LYS A 56 -6.64 8.29 -10.51
CA LYS A 56 -7.13 6.93 -10.78
C LYS A 56 -7.35 6.12 -9.52
N TYR A 57 -6.42 6.23 -8.56
CA TYR A 57 -6.59 5.52 -7.30
C TYR A 57 -7.72 6.12 -6.45
N ALA A 58 -7.85 7.45 -6.38
CA ALA A 58 -8.95 8.11 -5.69
C ALA A 58 -10.32 7.74 -6.28
N ASP A 59 -10.39 7.59 -7.61
CA ASP A 59 -11.62 7.22 -8.36
C ASP A 59 -11.97 5.72 -8.30
N GLY A 60 -11.19 4.94 -7.58
CA GLY A 60 -11.59 3.56 -7.34
C GLY A 60 -10.77 2.48 -8.01
N LYS A 61 -9.86 2.82 -8.90
CA LYS A 61 -8.98 1.83 -9.53
C LYS A 61 -8.06 1.17 -8.50
N SER A 62 -7.74 -0.09 -8.70
CA SER A 62 -6.74 -0.78 -7.89
C SER A 62 -5.32 -0.42 -8.34
N VAL A 63 -4.35 -0.49 -7.42
CA VAL A 63 -2.93 -0.28 -7.77
C VAL A 63 -2.50 -1.21 -8.91
N ARG A 64 -2.97 -2.46 -8.91
CA ARG A 64 -2.68 -3.42 -9.98
C ARG A 64 -3.17 -2.94 -11.34
N SER A 65 -4.44 -2.51 -11.43
CA SER A 65 -5.02 -2.02 -12.68
C SER A 65 -4.30 -0.78 -13.21
N ILE A 66 -3.85 0.11 -12.32
CA ILE A 66 -3.08 1.31 -12.71
C ILE A 66 -1.71 0.90 -13.26
N VAL A 67 -1.02 -0.06 -12.62
CA VAL A 67 0.27 -0.60 -13.09
C VAL A 67 0.12 -1.25 -14.47
N GLU A 68 -0.92 -2.06 -14.67
CA GLU A 68 -1.19 -2.74 -15.94
C GLU A 68 -1.44 -1.73 -17.07
N ASP A 69 -2.23 -0.68 -16.81
CA ASP A 69 -2.49 0.39 -17.78
C ASP A 69 -1.20 1.15 -18.16
N PHE A 70 -0.38 1.54 -17.18
CA PHE A 70 0.87 2.24 -17.43
C PHE A 70 1.86 1.40 -18.24
N ASN A 71 1.96 0.11 -17.91
CA ASN A 71 2.83 -0.81 -18.64
C ASN A 71 2.30 -1.11 -20.06
N ALA A 72 0.98 -1.21 -20.25
CA ALA A 72 0.37 -1.37 -21.57
C ALA A 72 0.61 -0.17 -22.49
N ARG A 73 0.68 1.04 -21.91
CA ARG A 73 1.06 2.27 -22.62
C ARG A 73 2.56 2.39 -22.90
N GLY A 74 3.36 1.39 -22.53
CA GLY A 74 4.81 1.38 -22.72
C GLY A 74 5.59 2.33 -21.80
N LEU A 75 4.92 2.88 -20.76
CA LEU A 75 5.57 3.77 -19.78
C LEU A 75 6.54 2.97 -18.91
N LYS A 76 7.70 3.56 -18.62
CA LYS A 76 8.78 2.91 -17.90
C LYS A 76 9.27 3.78 -16.75
N THR A 77 9.86 3.12 -15.76
CA THR A 77 10.58 3.78 -14.67
C THR A 77 11.82 4.50 -15.20
N LYS A 78 12.42 5.39 -14.41
CA LYS A 78 13.70 6.06 -14.76
C LYS A 78 14.84 5.10 -15.10
N ARG A 79 14.74 3.84 -14.68
CA ARG A 79 15.71 2.77 -15.00
C ARG A 79 15.33 1.97 -16.26
N GLY A 80 14.31 2.39 -17.01
CA GLY A 80 13.84 1.69 -18.21
C GLY A 80 13.06 0.40 -17.92
N GLN A 81 12.72 0.12 -16.66
CA GLN A 81 11.99 -1.08 -16.27
C GLN A 81 10.47 -0.79 -16.20
N PRO A 82 9.62 -1.80 -16.40
CA PRO A 82 8.18 -1.67 -16.19
C PRO A 82 7.88 -1.33 -14.72
N PHE A 83 6.75 -0.66 -14.52
CA PHE A 83 6.26 -0.39 -13.17
C PHE A 83 5.78 -1.67 -12.48
N ASN A 84 5.86 -1.70 -11.16
CA ASN A 84 5.34 -2.78 -10.32
C ASN A 84 4.42 -2.22 -9.22
N ILE A 85 3.65 -3.11 -8.59
CA ILE A 85 2.68 -2.74 -7.55
C ILE A 85 3.35 -2.02 -6.37
N ASN A 86 4.56 -2.45 -5.97
CA ASN A 86 5.27 -1.84 -4.84
C ASN A 86 5.72 -0.41 -5.16
N SER A 87 6.13 -0.14 -6.42
CA SER A 87 6.49 1.22 -6.86
C SER A 87 5.34 2.19 -6.64
N PHE A 88 4.14 1.84 -7.10
CA PHE A 88 2.97 2.71 -6.97
C PHE A 88 2.42 2.76 -5.55
N SER A 89 2.47 1.65 -4.81
CA SER A 89 2.11 1.67 -3.39
C SER A 89 3.01 2.61 -2.56
N SER A 90 4.29 2.66 -2.89
CA SER A 90 5.24 3.58 -2.27
C SER A 90 5.02 5.02 -2.73
N LEU A 91 4.73 5.23 -4.02
CA LEU A 91 4.42 6.53 -4.59
C LEU A 91 3.21 7.16 -3.89
N LEU A 92 2.10 6.44 -3.78
CA LEU A 92 0.86 6.92 -3.15
C LEU A 92 1.01 7.33 -1.67
N LYS A 93 2.04 6.85 -0.98
CA LYS A 93 2.34 7.19 0.43
C LYS A 93 3.36 8.30 0.60
N ASN A 94 4.00 8.73 -0.48
CA ASN A 94 5.13 9.63 -0.40
C ASN A 94 4.69 11.08 -0.24
N ARG A 95 4.86 11.63 0.94
CA ARG A 95 4.46 13.00 1.30
C ARG A 95 5.26 14.10 0.56
N LYS A 96 6.35 13.75 -0.13
CA LYS A 96 7.06 14.69 -1.01
C LYS A 96 6.13 15.27 -2.09
N TYR A 97 5.12 14.50 -2.53
CA TYR A 97 4.18 14.96 -3.55
C TYR A 97 3.24 16.07 -3.09
N ILE A 98 3.07 16.26 -1.79
CA ILE A 98 2.36 17.42 -1.20
C ILE A 98 3.31 18.50 -0.69
N GLY A 99 4.60 18.42 -1.01
CA GLY A 99 5.58 19.43 -0.65
C GLY A 99 6.39 19.19 0.62
N GLU A 100 6.13 18.10 1.35
CA GLU A 100 6.86 17.78 2.58
C GLU A 100 8.25 17.21 2.27
N TYR A 101 9.29 17.88 2.71
CA TYR A 101 10.64 17.31 2.77
C TYR A 101 10.82 16.61 4.12
N ARG A 102 11.29 15.37 4.09
CA ARG A 102 11.57 14.62 5.32
C ARG A 102 12.92 13.91 5.24
N TYR A 103 13.71 14.10 6.26
CA TYR A 103 14.96 13.38 6.47
C TYR A 103 15.16 13.13 7.97
N GLN A 104 15.14 11.87 8.40
CA GLN A 104 15.16 11.47 9.81
C GLN A 104 14.10 12.24 10.63
N ASP A 105 14.53 13.01 11.62
CA ASP A 105 13.72 13.87 12.50
C ASP A 105 13.41 15.25 11.92
N VAL A 106 14.05 15.62 10.80
CA VAL A 106 13.82 16.91 10.13
C VAL A 106 12.64 16.80 9.17
N VAL A 107 11.62 17.62 9.40
CA VAL A 107 10.45 17.76 8.52
C VAL A 107 10.34 19.23 8.15
N ILE A 108 10.24 19.54 6.86
CA ILE A 108 10.08 20.90 6.32
C ILE A 108 8.87 20.91 5.39
N GLU A 109 7.83 21.62 5.78
CA GLU A 109 6.69 21.89 4.92
C GLU A 109 7.11 22.85 3.81
N GLY A 110 6.68 22.58 2.57
CA GLY A 110 7.12 23.34 1.41
C GLY A 110 8.59 23.16 1.03
N GLY A 111 9.31 22.21 1.66
CA GLY A 111 10.71 21.92 1.36
C GLY A 111 10.96 21.25 -0.01
N VAL A 112 9.90 20.76 -0.65
CA VAL A 112 9.88 20.22 -2.01
C VAL A 112 8.71 20.84 -2.77
N PRO A 113 8.82 21.17 -4.07
CA PRO A 113 7.67 21.65 -4.85
C PRO A 113 6.56 20.59 -4.87
N ALA A 114 5.34 20.95 -4.50
CA ALA A 114 4.20 20.03 -4.51
C ALA A 114 3.76 19.72 -5.95
N ILE A 115 3.44 18.46 -6.22
CA ILE A 115 2.88 17.99 -7.51
C ILE A 115 1.39 17.68 -7.35
N VAL A 116 0.98 17.18 -6.18
CA VAL A 116 -0.37 16.70 -5.90
C VAL A 116 -1.03 17.64 -4.89
N PRO A 117 -2.28 18.08 -5.11
CA PRO A 117 -3.04 18.82 -4.11
C PRO A 117 -3.22 17.99 -2.83
N GLU A 118 -3.09 18.62 -1.67
CA GLU A 118 -3.21 17.95 -0.38
C GLU A 118 -4.57 17.24 -0.20
N ALA A 119 -5.65 17.86 -0.66
CA ALA A 119 -6.98 17.26 -0.62
C ALA A 119 -7.03 15.92 -1.38
N LEU A 120 -6.40 15.82 -2.55
CA LEU A 120 -6.34 14.58 -3.32
C LEU A 120 -5.48 13.54 -2.61
N PHE A 121 -4.35 13.94 -2.05
CA PHE A 121 -3.48 13.05 -1.26
C PHE A 121 -4.24 12.46 -0.08
N ASN A 122 -4.96 13.29 0.69
CA ASN A 122 -5.71 12.85 1.87
C ASN A 122 -6.83 11.86 1.51
N ARG A 123 -7.60 12.12 0.42
CA ARG A 123 -8.58 11.15 -0.12
C ARG A 123 -7.95 9.79 -0.44
N VAL A 124 -6.75 9.81 -0.99
CA VAL A 124 -6.00 8.59 -1.30
C VAL A 124 -5.58 7.86 -0.01
N GLN A 125 -5.09 8.57 1.01
CA GLN A 125 -4.71 7.96 2.29
C GLN A 125 -5.93 7.32 3.00
N GLU A 126 -7.06 8.02 3.08
CA GLU A 126 -8.30 7.49 3.64
C GLU A 126 -8.73 6.20 2.93
N ARG A 127 -8.68 6.19 1.58
CA ARG A 127 -8.98 5.00 0.80
C ARG A 127 -8.00 3.86 1.07
N MET A 128 -6.70 4.16 1.17
CA MET A 128 -5.67 3.16 1.50
C MET A 128 -5.92 2.54 2.87
N GLU A 129 -6.32 3.33 3.86
CA GLU A 129 -6.63 2.83 5.20
C GLU A 129 -7.89 1.96 5.20
N LYS A 130 -8.97 2.37 4.52
CA LYS A 130 -10.16 1.53 4.32
C LYS A 130 -9.80 0.20 3.66
N ASN A 131 -8.98 0.22 2.60
CA ASN A 131 -8.57 -0.99 1.88
C ASN A 131 -7.62 -1.88 2.69
N ARG A 132 -6.87 -1.35 3.64
CA ARG A 132 -5.98 -2.11 4.52
C ARG A 132 -6.74 -3.10 5.39
N HIS A 133 -7.95 -2.73 5.80
CA HIS A 133 -8.83 -3.55 6.63
C HIS A 133 -9.82 -4.37 5.81
N ALA A 134 -9.99 -4.04 4.52
CA ALA A 134 -10.84 -4.81 3.63
C ALA A 134 -10.27 -6.22 3.42
N PRO A 135 -11.05 -7.27 3.57
CA PRO A 135 -10.62 -8.61 3.22
C PRO A 135 -10.29 -8.66 1.72
N ALA A 136 -9.25 -9.43 1.38
CA ALA A 136 -8.88 -9.65 -0.02
C ALA A 136 -10.08 -10.27 -0.75
N MET A 137 -10.76 -9.47 -1.56
CA MET A 137 -11.87 -9.95 -2.38
C MET A 137 -11.35 -10.88 -3.46
N ALA A 138 -11.95 -12.08 -3.53
CA ALA A 138 -12.02 -12.98 -4.67
C ALA A 138 -10.67 -13.50 -5.25
N LYS A 139 -9.93 -14.30 -4.47
CA LYS A 139 -9.08 -15.34 -5.05
C LYS A 139 -9.62 -16.76 -4.81
N ALA A 140 -10.71 -16.88 -4.07
CA ALA A 140 -11.36 -18.17 -3.86
C ALA A 140 -12.11 -18.54 -5.14
N LYS A 141 -11.85 -19.76 -5.65
CA LYS A 141 -12.65 -20.36 -6.73
C LYS A 141 -14.09 -20.71 -6.26
N GLU A 142 -14.35 -20.51 -5.00
CA GLU A 142 -15.60 -20.82 -4.30
C GLU A 142 -16.14 -19.57 -3.61
N ASP A 143 -17.42 -19.29 -3.78
CA ASP A 143 -18.10 -18.17 -3.14
C ASP A 143 -18.41 -18.49 -1.67
N TYR A 144 -18.03 -17.58 -0.79
CA TYR A 144 -18.34 -17.64 0.64
C TYR A 144 -19.30 -16.48 0.98
N LEU A 145 -20.59 -16.77 1.11
CA LEU A 145 -21.66 -15.77 1.28
C LEU A 145 -21.51 -14.92 2.53
N LEU A 146 -20.93 -15.48 3.60
CA LEU A 146 -20.75 -14.80 4.87
C LEU A 146 -19.38 -14.16 5.02
N THR A 147 -18.63 -13.96 3.92
CA THR A 147 -17.37 -13.22 3.94
C THR A 147 -17.63 -11.82 4.45
N THR A 148 -16.84 -11.36 5.43
CA THR A 148 -16.96 -10.08 6.17
C THR A 148 -18.10 -9.97 7.15
N LYS A 149 -19.06 -10.90 7.16
CA LYS A 149 -20.26 -10.86 8.01
C LYS A 149 -20.22 -11.85 9.17
N LEU A 150 -19.33 -12.85 9.12
CA LEU A 150 -19.24 -13.90 10.12
C LEU A 150 -18.09 -13.63 11.10
N PHE A 151 -18.40 -13.59 12.39
CA PHE A 151 -17.44 -13.36 13.47
C PHE A 151 -17.33 -14.57 14.40
N CYS A 152 -16.15 -14.73 14.99
CA CYS A 152 -15.89 -15.81 15.93
C CYS A 152 -16.46 -15.51 17.30
N GLY A 153 -17.42 -16.30 17.79
CA GLY A 153 -18.00 -16.13 19.14
C GLY A 153 -17.04 -16.36 20.32
N LYS A 154 -15.75 -16.72 20.07
CA LYS A 154 -14.72 -16.85 21.12
C LYS A 154 -13.76 -15.66 21.21
N CYS A 155 -13.48 -14.96 20.11
CA CYS A 155 -12.48 -13.90 20.07
C CYS A 155 -12.89 -12.74 19.16
N GLU A 156 -14.13 -12.71 18.71
CA GLU A 156 -14.79 -11.65 17.93
C GLU A 156 -14.09 -11.28 16.62
N ARG A 157 -12.99 -11.96 16.26
CA ARG A 157 -12.31 -11.75 14.97
C ARG A 157 -13.12 -12.39 13.84
N MET A 158 -12.99 -11.82 12.65
CA MET A 158 -13.64 -12.34 11.45
C MET A 158 -13.30 -13.80 11.20
N MET A 159 -14.27 -14.55 10.69
CA MET A 159 -14.04 -15.87 10.14
C MET A 159 -13.83 -15.74 8.63
N VAL A 160 -12.85 -16.48 8.12
CA VAL A 160 -12.44 -16.46 6.72
C VAL A 160 -12.69 -17.81 6.07
N GLY A 161 -13.05 -17.79 4.79
CA GLY A 161 -13.20 -19.00 4.00
C GLY A 161 -11.86 -19.72 3.83
N GLU A 162 -11.89 -21.04 3.94
CA GLU A 162 -10.75 -21.93 3.74
C GLU A 162 -11.23 -23.24 3.11
N SER A 163 -10.43 -23.82 2.23
CA SER A 163 -10.70 -25.15 1.66
C SER A 163 -9.62 -26.11 2.07
N GLY A 164 -10.00 -27.38 2.26
CA GLY A 164 -9.09 -28.50 2.49
C GLY A 164 -9.41 -29.63 1.54
N THR A 165 -8.40 -30.36 1.08
CA THR A 165 -8.58 -31.57 0.27
C THR A 165 -8.40 -32.77 1.19
N SER A 166 -9.36 -33.71 1.18
CA SER A 166 -9.24 -34.97 1.88
C SER A 166 -8.21 -35.89 1.22
N HIS A 167 -7.80 -36.96 1.89
CA HIS A 167 -6.92 -37.96 1.29
C HIS A 167 -7.57 -38.68 0.10
N THR A 168 -8.91 -38.67 0.01
CA THR A 168 -9.70 -39.19 -1.12
C THR A 168 -9.78 -38.25 -2.31
N GLY A 169 -9.20 -37.06 -2.21
CA GLY A 169 -9.24 -36.04 -3.27
C GLY A 169 -10.42 -35.07 -3.21
N ASP A 170 -11.39 -35.28 -2.30
CA ASP A 170 -12.56 -34.44 -2.17
C ASP A 170 -12.21 -33.08 -1.56
N LYS A 171 -12.76 -32.01 -2.13
CA LYS A 171 -12.61 -30.66 -1.59
C LYS A 171 -13.71 -30.34 -0.61
N HIS A 172 -13.29 -29.90 0.58
CA HIS A 172 -14.19 -29.46 1.64
C HIS A 172 -13.96 -27.97 1.92
N TYR A 173 -15.06 -27.26 2.18
CA TYR A 173 -15.07 -25.81 2.38
C TYR A 173 -15.51 -25.48 3.81
N TYR A 174 -14.79 -24.54 4.44
CA TYR A 174 -14.94 -24.23 5.85
C TYR A 174 -14.86 -22.72 6.08
N TYR A 175 -15.46 -22.25 7.16
CA TYR A 175 -15.14 -20.98 7.79
C TYR A 175 -14.18 -21.23 8.96
N LYS A 176 -13.05 -20.56 8.98
CA LYS A 176 -12.01 -20.65 10.02
C LYS A 176 -11.78 -19.28 10.65
N CYS A 177 -11.68 -19.24 11.97
CA CYS A 177 -11.36 -17.99 12.68
C CYS A 177 -9.99 -17.44 12.26
N ALA A 178 -9.92 -16.17 11.91
CA ALA A 178 -8.66 -15.51 11.55
C ALA A 178 -7.63 -15.56 12.68
N GLY A 179 -8.07 -15.51 13.95
CA GLY A 179 -7.23 -15.66 15.12
C GLY A 179 -6.66 -17.08 15.27
N ALA A 180 -7.45 -18.11 14.95
CA ALA A 180 -6.98 -19.49 14.94
C ALA A 180 -6.03 -19.75 13.75
N LYS A 181 -6.34 -19.23 12.55
CA LYS A 181 -5.50 -19.34 11.35
C LYS A 181 -4.12 -18.71 11.54
N ARG A 182 -4.06 -17.57 12.19
CA ARG A 182 -2.82 -16.81 12.46
C ARG A 182 -2.14 -17.21 13.76
N LYS A 183 -2.59 -18.27 14.43
CA LYS A 183 -2.04 -18.76 15.73
C LYS A 183 -2.05 -17.67 16.84
N LEU A 184 -3.05 -16.80 16.86
CA LEU A 184 -3.21 -15.72 17.84
C LEU A 184 -4.00 -16.19 19.09
N GLY A 185 -3.84 -17.41 19.51
CA GLY A 185 -4.41 -17.98 20.75
C GLY A 185 -5.86 -18.45 20.66
N CYS A 186 -6.59 -18.23 19.57
CA CYS A 186 -7.95 -18.70 19.44
C CYS A 186 -8.00 -20.21 19.11
N LYS A 187 -8.75 -20.97 19.92
CA LYS A 187 -8.94 -22.44 19.76
C LYS A 187 -10.27 -22.80 19.07
N LYS A 188 -10.91 -21.87 18.34
CA LYS A 188 -12.16 -22.15 17.61
C LYS A 188 -11.88 -23.15 16.48
N LYS A 189 -12.60 -24.27 16.47
CA LYS A 189 -12.59 -25.24 15.37
C LYS A 189 -13.21 -24.61 14.11
N SER A 190 -12.76 -25.07 12.95
CA SER A 190 -13.36 -24.69 11.67
C SER A 190 -14.81 -25.18 11.60
N ALA A 191 -15.67 -24.44 10.95
CA ALA A 191 -17.06 -24.81 10.75
C ALA A 191 -17.31 -25.04 9.25
N LYS A 192 -18.09 -26.08 8.90
CA LYS A 192 -18.44 -26.40 7.51
C LYS A 192 -19.22 -25.25 6.88
N LYS A 193 -18.84 -24.85 5.67
CA LYS A 193 -19.48 -23.77 4.90
C LYS A 193 -20.98 -23.97 4.81
N ASP A 194 -21.40 -25.12 4.27
CA ASP A 194 -22.80 -25.42 3.98
C ASP A 194 -23.69 -25.36 5.23
N PHE A 195 -23.17 -25.83 6.35
CA PHE A 195 -23.90 -25.80 7.63
C PHE A 195 -24.16 -24.38 8.10
N ILE A 196 -23.13 -23.51 8.07
CA ILE A 196 -23.26 -22.13 8.57
C ILE A 196 -24.09 -21.26 7.60
N GLU A 197 -23.89 -21.41 6.30
CA GLU A 197 -24.63 -20.62 5.31
C GLU A 197 -26.12 -20.97 5.32
N ARG A 198 -26.48 -22.26 5.43
CA ARG A 198 -27.89 -22.67 5.62
C ARG A 198 -28.47 -22.12 6.91
N ALA A 199 -27.75 -22.21 8.03
CA ALA A 199 -28.22 -21.65 9.30
C ALA A 199 -28.46 -20.13 9.24
N ALA A 200 -27.60 -19.39 8.52
CA ALA A 200 -27.74 -17.94 8.36
C ALA A 200 -28.97 -17.59 7.49
N VAL A 201 -29.24 -18.34 6.42
CA VAL A 201 -30.41 -18.12 5.55
C VAL A 201 -31.73 -18.39 6.25
N VAL A 202 -31.75 -19.34 7.20
CA VAL A 202 -32.98 -19.65 7.98
C VAL A 202 -33.27 -18.61 9.05
N LEU A 203 -32.26 -17.84 9.47
CA LEU A 203 -32.38 -16.82 10.54
C LEU A 203 -32.61 -15.40 10.01
N THR A 204 -32.64 -15.21 8.67
CA THR A 204 -32.97 -13.96 7.98
C THR A 204 -34.31 -14.01 7.35
#